data_5633707967b848aec697373ae1abb29d
#
_entry.id   5633707967b848aec697373ae1abb29d
#
_cell.length_a   1.000
_cell.length_b   1.000
_cell.length_c   1.000
_cell.angle_alpha   90.00
_cell.angle_beta   90.00
_cell.angle_gamma   90.00
#
_symmetry.space_group_name_H-M   'P 1'
#
loop_
_entity.id
_entity.type
_entity.pdbx_description
1 polymer ?
#
loop_
_entity_poly.entity_id
_entity_poly.type
_entity_poly.pdbx_seq_one_letter_code
_entity_poly.pdbx_strand_id
1 'polypeptide(L)'
;MANTNTEINAFLEATHKALAPAIRFNEISARNIEKVARLNYDAFGDFLNFGLAQLHLGSNVKDVPAFVQKATELTHQFVEKQTQRSQDFLKLASESQADFTQWLDKTTAEVAAKAAKVEKAA
;
A
#
# COMPACT_ATOMS: atom_id res chain seq x y z
N MET A 1 -21.88 42.67 10.82
CA MET A 1 -22.02 41.79 9.64
C MET A 1 -20.72 41.25 9.12
N ALA A 2 -19.59 41.92 9.28
CA ALA A 2 -18.27 41.36 8.97
C ALA A 2 -17.93 40.16 9.84
N ASN A 3 -18.47 40.04 11.04
CA ASN A 3 -18.18 38.99 12.01
C ASN A 3 -18.77 37.62 11.62
N THR A 4 -19.87 37.58 10.86
CA THR A 4 -20.52 36.31 10.48
C THR A 4 -19.64 35.48 9.54
N ASN A 5 -19.03 36.12 8.53
CA ASN A 5 -18.13 35.45 7.62
C ASN A 5 -16.84 34.95 8.33
N THR A 6 -16.32 35.73 9.28
CA THR A 6 -15.19 35.37 10.08
C THR A 6 -15.51 34.19 10.99
N GLU A 7 -16.70 34.17 11.59
CA GLU A 7 -17.16 33.05 12.43
C GLU A 7 -17.35 31.77 11.63
N ILE A 8 -17.96 31.87 10.43
CA ILE A 8 -18.16 30.74 9.52
C ILE A 8 -16.79 30.18 9.09
N ASN A 9 -15.88 31.05 8.71
CA ASN A 9 -14.52 30.63 8.31
C ASN A 9 -13.77 29.96 9.47
N ALA A 10 -13.88 30.50 10.69
CA ALA A 10 -13.29 29.91 11.88
C ALA A 10 -13.89 28.53 12.18
N PHE A 11 -15.21 28.37 12.01
CA PHE A 11 -15.89 27.09 12.19
C PHE A 11 -15.44 26.06 11.15
N LEU A 12 -15.37 26.44 9.87
CA LEU A 12 -14.91 25.57 8.79
C LEU A 12 -13.45 25.15 9.01
N GLU A 13 -12.62 26.08 9.40
CA GLU A 13 -11.21 25.81 9.70
C GLU A 13 -11.07 24.84 10.89
N ALA A 14 -11.83 25.06 11.95
CA ALA A 14 -11.84 24.17 13.12
C ALA A 14 -12.34 22.76 12.76
N THR A 15 -13.38 22.67 11.93
CA THR A 15 -13.91 21.41 11.43
C THR A 15 -12.87 20.69 10.59
N HIS A 16 -12.21 21.41 9.68
CA HIS A 16 -11.15 20.84 8.86
C HIS A 16 -9.99 20.30 9.70
N LYS A 17 -9.57 21.04 10.70
CA LYS A 17 -8.54 20.60 11.63
C LYS A 17 -8.96 19.38 12.44
N ALA A 18 -10.22 19.31 12.85
CA ALA A 18 -10.73 18.15 13.60
C ALA A 18 -10.79 16.90 12.73
N LEU A 19 -11.01 17.04 11.42
CA LEU A 19 -11.06 15.95 10.47
C LEU A 19 -9.70 15.55 9.89
N ALA A 20 -8.67 16.37 10.09
CA ALA A 20 -7.35 16.15 9.52
C ALA A 20 -6.76 14.76 9.84
N PRO A 21 -6.85 14.23 11.07
CA PRO A 21 -6.38 12.86 11.35
C PRO A 21 -7.10 11.81 10.55
N ALA A 22 -8.42 11.93 10.39
CA ALA A 22 -9.22 10.99 9.60
C ALA A 22 -8.88 11.06 8.11
N ILE A 23 -8.65 12.26 7.60
CA ILE A 23 -8.23 12.47 6.19
C ILE A 23 -6.86 11.82 5.95
N ARG A 24 -5.91 12.04 6.86
CA ARG A 24 -4.57 11.43 6.77
C ARG A 24 -4.63 9.91 6.83
N PHE A 25 -5.45 9.36 7.73
CA PHE A 25 -5.65 7.91 7.82
C PHE A 25 -6.21 7.35 6.51
N ASN A 26 -7.19 8.04 5.93
CA ASN A 26 -7.81 7.65 4.67
C ASN A 26 -6.80 7.66 3.52
N GLU A 27 -5.94 8.68 3.45
CA GLU A 27 -4.88 8.77 2.45
C GLU A 27 -3.86 7.65 2.58
N ILE A 28 -3.43 7.34 3.80
CA ILE A 28 -2.50 6.24 4.09
C ILE A 28 -3.12 4.90 3.69
N SER A 29 -4.37 4.68 4.08
CA SER A 29 -5.11 3.46 3.74
C SER A 29 -5.28 3.29 2.24
N ALA A 30 -5.65 4.35 1.53
CA ALA A 30 -5.82 4.32 0.08
C ALA A 30 -4.50 3.99 -0.63
N ARG A 31 -3.39 4.58 -0.21
CA ARG A 31 -2.06 4.27 -0.78
C ARG A 31 -1.67 2.82 -0.54
N ASN A 32 -1.91 2.31 0.66
CA ASN A 32 -1.57 0.93 1.00
C ASN A 32 -2.42 -0.06 0.22
N ILE A 33 -3.71 0.20 0.07
CA ILE A 33 -4.61 -0.62 -0.76
C ILE A 33 -4.15 -0.62 -2.21
N GLU A 34 -3.78 0.54 -2.75
CA GLU A 34 -3.26 0.65 -4.12
C GLU A 34 -1.99 -0.17 -4.31
N LYS A 35 -1.04 -0.09 -3.37
CA LYS A 35 0.20 -0.86 -3.43
C LYS A 35 -0.05 -2.36 -3.37
N VAL A 36 -0.95 -2.80 -2.50
CA VAL A 36 -1.34 -4.21 -2.40
C VAL A 36 -1.99 -4.68 -3.70
N ALA A 37 -2.89 -3.89 -4.26
CA ALA A 37 -3.55 -4.21 -5.52
C ALA A 37 -2.54 -4.34 -6.67
N ARG A 38 -1.56 -3.44 -6.74
CA ARG A 38 -0.50 -3.50 -7.76
C ARG A 38 0.37 -4.73 -7.61
N LEU A 39 0.76 -5.07 -6.37
CA LEU A 39 1.56 -6.27 -6.11
C LEU A 39 0.79 -7.54 -6.49
N ASN A 40 -0.50 -7.62 -6.16
CA ASN A 40 -1.36 -8.73 -6.55
C ASN A 40 -1.48 -8.84 -8.08
N TYR A 41 -1.65 -7.71 -8.75
CA TYR A 41 -1.72 -7.66 -10.21
C TYR A 41 -0.43 -8.16 -10.84
N ASP A 42 0.71 -7.70 -10.34
CA ASP A 42 2.02 -8.10 -10.85
C ASP A 42 2.29 -9.59 -10.61
N ALA A 43 1.94 -10.09 -9.43
CA ALA A 43 2.08 -11.52 -9.11
C ALA A 43 1.19 -12.39 -10.00
N PHE A 44 -0.03 -11.94 -10.29
CA PHE A 44 -0.93 -12.63 -11.19
C PHE A 44 -0.40 -12.60 -12.63
N GLY A 45 0.15 -11.46 -13.06
CA GLY A 45 0.81 -11.32 -14.36
C GLY A 45 2.00 -12.27 -14.52
N ASP A 46 2.81 -12.41 -13.50
CA ASP A 46 3.93 -13.36 -13.47
C ASP A 46 3.45 -14.80 -13.64
N PHE A 47 2.35 -15.15 -12.96
CA PHE A 47 1.74 -16.46 -13.05
C PHE A 47 1.21 -16.75 -14.46
N LEU A 48 0.49 -15.78 -15.04
CA LEU A 48 0.00 -15.90 -16.42
C LEU A 48 1.14 -16.04 -17.42
N ASN A 49 2.18 -15.24 -17.29
CA ASN A 49 3.34 -15.30 -18.19
C ASN A 49 4.06 -16.64 -18.10
N PHE A 50 4.19 -17.17 -16.89
CA PHE A 50 4.75 -18.50 -16.69
C PHE A 50 3.91 -19.58 -17.36
N GLY A 51 2.58 -19.55 -17.18
CA GLY A 51 1.68 -20.50 -17.79
C GLY A 51 1.72 -20.45 -19.32
N LEU A 52 1.71 -19.24 -19.90
CA LEU A 52 1.81 -19.03 -21.35
C LEU A 52 3.17 -19.52 -21.89
N ALA A 53 4.26 -19.23 -21.18
CA ALA A 53 5.59 -19.69 -21.58
C ALA A 53 5.68 -21.22 -21.56
N GLN A 54 5.07 -21.88 -20.59
CA GLN A 54 5.01 -23.33 -20.53
C GLN A 54 4.17 -23.91 -21.69
N LEU A 55 3.03 -23.31 -22.03
CA LEU A 55 2.21 -23.73 -23.14
C LEU A 55 2.97 -23.61 -24.47
N HIS A 56 3.66 -22.50 -24.69
CA HIS A 56 4.50 -22.32 -25.89
C HIS A 56 5.62 -23.34 -25.95
N LEU A 57 6.27 -23.60 -24.85
CA LEU A 57 7.34 -24.59 -24.78
C LEU A 57 6.81 -26.00 -25.11
N GLY A 58 5.65 -26.37 -24.56
CA GLY A 58 5.01 -27.66 -24.83
C GLY A 58 4.55 -27.83 -26.27
N SER A 59 4.18 -26.75 -26.95
CA SER A 59 3.71 -26.77 -28.35
C SER A 59 4.85 -26.99 -29.33
N ASN A 60 6.09 -26.72 -28.97
CA ASN A 60 7.25 -26.74 -29.86
C ASN A 60 8.32 -27.73 -29.46
N VAL A 61 7.93 -28.85 -28.83
CA VAL A 61 8.89 -29.88 -28.39
C VAL A 61 9.46 -30.60 -29.58
N LYS A 62 10.74 -30.39 -29.88
CA LYS A 62 11.51 -31.10 -30.91
C LYS A 62 12.62 -31.95 -30.31
N ASP A 63 13.10 -31.61 -29.13
CA ASP A 63 14.21 -32.26 -28.45
C ASP A 63 13.88 -32.30 -26.95
N VAL A 64 13.78 -33.51 -26.40
CA VAL A 64 13.42 -33.72 -24.99
C VAL A 64 14.43 -33.13 -24.01
N PRO A 65 15.76 -33.31 -24.19
CA PRO A 65 16.73 -32.68 -23.29
C PRO A 65 16.65 -31.15 -23.29
N ALA A 66 16.48 -30.53 -24.47
CA ALA A 66 16.33 -29.09 -24.59
C ALA A 66 15.03 -28.59 -23.94
N PHE A 67 13.95 -29.37 -24.07
CA PHE A 67 12.67 -29.07 -23.42
C PHE A 67 12.81 -29.07 -21.90
N VAL A 68 13.44 -30.12 -21.32
CA VAL A 68 13.64 -30.24 -19.89
C VAL A 68 14.48 -29.08 -19.35
N GLN A 69 15.54 -28.72 -20.09
CA GLN A 69 16.38 -27.59 -19.70
C GLN A 69 15.61 -26.26 -19.66
N LYS A 70 14.83 -25.97 -20.70
CA LYS A 70 14.04 -24.75 -20.77
C LYS A 70 12.91 -24.72 -19.74
N ALA A 71 12.26 -25.86 -19.49
CA ALA A 71 11.24 -25.98 -18.47
C ALA A 71 11.81 -25.72 -17.09
N THR A 72 13.00 -26.24 -16.80
CA THR A 72 13.71 -26.02 -15.54
C THR A 72 14.07 -24.54 -15.39
N GLU A 73 14.58 -23.92 -16.42
CA GLU A 73 14.91 -22.50 -16.45
C GLU A 73 13.69 -21.60 -16.19
N LEU A 74 12.57 -21.88 -16.85
CA LEU A 74 11.32 -21.14 -16.65
C LEU A 74 10.81 -21.28 -15.22
N THR A 75 10.86 -22.49 -14.68
CA THR A 75 10.45 -22.76 -13.29
C THR A 75 11.34 -22.00 -12.32
N HIS A 76 12.63 -21.99 -12.55
CA HIS A 76 13.59 -21.28 -11.71
C HIS A 76 13.34 -19.77 -11.74
N GLN A 77 13.12 -19.20 -12.92
CA GLN A 77 12.78 -17.78 -13.08
C GLN A 77 11.46 -17.42 -12.38
N PHE A 78 10.47 -18.31 -12.48
CA PHE A 78 9.19 -18.12 -11.80
C PHE A 78 9.36 -18.12 -10.27
N VAL A 79 10.11 -19.07 -9.74
CA VAL A 79 10.40 -19.15 -8.29
C VAL A 79 11.14 -17.89 -7.81
N GLU A 80 12.11 -17.40 -8.59
CA GLU A 80 12.81 -16.16 -8.27
C GLU A 80 11.85 -14.97 -8.22
N LYS A 81 10.96 -14.85 -9.20
CA LYS A 81 9.95 -13.79 -9.21
C LYS A 81 9.00 -13.88 -8.03
N GLN A 82 8.54 -15.09 -7.70
CA GLN A 82 7.67 -15.30 -6.54
C GLN A 82 8.37 -14.93 -5.24
N THR A 83 9.65 -15.26 -5.10
CA THR A 83 10.46 -14.87 -3.94
C THR A 83 10.57 -13.35 -3.85
N GLN A 84 10.84 -12.69 -4.96
CA GLN A 84 10.91 -11.22 -5.02
C GLN A 84 9.58 -10.58 -4.65
N ARG A 85 8.46 -11.11 -5.18
CA ARG A 85 7.12 -10.60 -4.83
C ARG A 85 6.81 -10.79 -3.34
N SER A 86 7.22 -11.92 -2.76
CA SER A 86 7.07 -12.16 -1.32
C SER A 86 7.85 -11.14 -0.50
N GLN A 87 9.07 -10.81 -0.90
CA GLN A 87 9.87 -9.77 -0.26
C GLN A 87 9.21 -8.40 -0.39
N ASP A 88 8.64 -8.08 -1.55
CA ASP A 88 7.92 -6.84 -1.78
C ASP A 88 6.69 -6.74 -0.87
N PHE A 89 5.95 -7.84 -0.68
CA PHE A 89 4.82 -7.89 0.26
C PHE A 89 5.27 -7.67 1.70
N LEU A 90 6.36 -8.29 2.12
CA LEU A 90 6.91 -8.10 3.47
C LEU A 90 7.35 -6.64 3.68
N LYS A 91 8.01 -6.06 2.70
CA LYS A 91 8.41 -4.66 2.72
C LYS A 91 7.19 -3.74 2.83
N LEU A 92 6.17 -4.00 2.03
CA LEU A 92 4.91 -3.24 2.07
C LEU A 92 4.24 -3.35 3.44
N ALA A 93 4.18 -4.54 4.03
CA ALA A 93 3.61 -4.74 5.35
C ALA A 93 4.37 -3.94 6.42
N SER A 94 5.70 -3.92 6.33
CA SER A 94 6.55 -3.14 7.23
C SER A 94 6.33 -1.64 7.05
N GLU A 95 6.27 -1.15 5.82
CA GLU A 95 6.00 0.26 5.51
C GLU A 95 4.61 0.68 5.99
N SER A 96 3.60 -0.17 5.79
CA SER A 96 2.23 0.09 6.24
C SER A 96 2.15 0.18 7.75
N GLN A 97 2.87 -0.68 8.46
CA GLN A 97 2.95 -0.63 9.92
C GLN A 97 3.62 0.66 10.40
N ALA A 98 4.72 1.06 9.75
CA ALA A 98 5.42 2.31 10.08
C ALA A 98 4.53 3.53 9.82
N ASP A 99 3.82 3.57 8.69
CA ASP A 99 2.89 4.66 8.36
C ASP A 99 1.76 4.76 9.40
N PHE A 100 1.20 3.62 9.79
CA PHE A 100 0.13 3.58 10.81
C PHE A 100 0.66 4.05 12.16
N THR A 101 1.85 3.61 12.55
CA THR A 101 2.47 4.02 13.83
C THR A 101 2.75 5.52 13.86
N GLN A 102 3.28 6.08 12.77
CA GLN A 102 3.51 7.52 12.65
C GLN A 102 2.19 8.30 12.72
N TRP A 103 1.17 7.82 12.04
CA TRP A 103 -0.16 8.43 12.11
C TRP A 103 -0.71 8.42 13.53
N LEU A 104 -0.60 7.29 14.22
CA LEU A 104 -1.08 7.12 15.58
C LEU A 104 -0.35 8.06 16.55
N ASP A 105 0.97 8.13 16.46
CA ASP A 105 1.80 9.00 17.31
C ASP A 105 1.45 10.47 17.10
N LYS A 106 1.33 10.88 15.84
CA LYS A 106 0.96 12.26 15.49
C LYS A 106 -0.43 12.62 15.99
N THR A 107 -1.40 11.73 15.80
CA THR A 107 -2.78 11.93 16.21
C THR A 107 -2.89 11.99 17.74
N THR A 108 -2.18 11.11 18.45
CA THR A 108 -2.14 11.11 19.90
C THR A 108 -1.55 12.42 20.42
N ALA A 109 -0.47 12.91 19.82
CA ALA A 109 0.13 14.18 20.21
C ALA A 109 -0.81 15.36 19.98
N GLU A 110 -1.54 15.37 18.86
CA GLU A 110 -2.53 16.42 18.56
C GLU A 110 -3.70 16.41 19.57
N VAL A 111 -4.19 15.23 19.91
CA VAL A 111 -5.25 15.08 20.92
C VAL A 111 -4.78 15.55 22.30
N ALA A 112 -3.58 15.18 22.69
CA ALA A 112 -2.98 15.63 23.95
C ALA A 112 -2.80 17.15 23.99
N ALA A 113 -2.37 17.75 22.90
CA ALA A 113 -2.21 19.21 22.80
C ALA A 113 -3.57 19.92 22.93
N LYS A 114 -4.62 19.39 22.30
CA LYS A 114 -5.98 19.93 22.40
C LYS A 114 -6.52 19.79 23.82
N ALA A 115 -6.32 18.67 24.47
CA ALA A 115 -6.73 18.43 25.85
C ALA A 115 -6.04 19.43 26.80
N ALA A 116 -4.75 19.69 26.62
CA ALA A 116 -4.01 20.66 27.40
C ALA A 116 -4.55 22.09 27.22
N LYS A 117 -4.94 22.47 25.99
CA LYS A 117 -5.56 23.77 25.71
C LYS A 117 -6.92 23.91 26.38
N VAL A 118 -7.73 22.85 26.37
CA VAL A 118 -9.04 22.86 27.02
C VAL A 118 -8.89 23.02 28.55
N GLU A 119 -7.94 22.33 29.17
CA GLU A 119 -7.64 22.48 30.60
C GLU A 119 -7.22 23.91 30.96
N LYS A 120 -6.37 24.53 30.12
CA LYS A 120 -5.92 25.91 30.36
C LYS A 120 -7.05 26.93 30.15
N ALA A 121 -8.02 26.65 29.29
CA ALA A 121 -9.17 27.52 29.04
C ALA A 121 -10.25 27.41 30.14
N ALA A 122 -10.27 26.33 30.86
CA ALA A 122 -11.16 26.11 31.99
C ALA A 122 -10.59 26.69 33.28
#